data_0f2811519fd7ee888188d5e6fb2920b0
#
_entry.id   0f2811519fd7ee888188d5e6fb2920b0
#
_cell.length_a   1.000
_cell.length_b   1.000
_cell.length_c   1.000
_cell.angle_alpha   90.00
_cell.angle_beta   90.00
_cell.angle_gamma   90.00
#
_symmetry.space_group_name_H-M   'P 1'
#
loop_
_entity.id
_entity.type
_entity.pdbx_description
1 polymer ?
#
loop_
_entity_poly.entity_id
_entity_poly.type
_entity_poly.pdbx_seq_one_letter_code
_entity_poly.pdbx_strand_id
1 'polypeptide(L)'
;MRTVTSVLLSAVVVCLASCGGTGEYPARPLTMVVPWAAGGGTDAVARVMASLIERDLGKPVNVVNRTGGSGVVGHQSIAAAAPDGYTIGIITVEIAMMHHQGLTTLTGESFTPLGLINYDAAAIQVRADASYQTLGDLIQTIRSSAGKLKASGTAQGGIWHVALAGLLDEQQIPPATVQWVPSSGSAPALLDLVAGGVDIVPGSHAEARSLIDAGKVKSLAVLDEQPSSLYPNVPTAQQAIGTTWTMGTWRGIGAPKNLPGAIETRLRTAVQHAYESQEYRDFMANRGFGIRWGDPDEFARVMAGTDEQMGKVMKALGLAK
;
A
#
# COMPACT_ATOMS: atom_id res chain seq x y z
N MET A 1 -61.05 -44.50 52.79
CA MET A 1 -60.84 -43.07 52.68
C MET A 1 -59.42 -42.88 52.25
N ARG A 2 -59.17 -42.55 50.99
CA ARG A 2 -57.84 -42.32 50.42
C ARG A 2 -57.72 -40.82 50.11
N THR A 3 -56.84 -40.14 50.83
CA THR A 3 -56.51 -38.74 50.59
C THR A 3 -55.46 -38.64 49.47
N VAL A 4 -55.80 -37.96 48.40
CA VAL A 4 -54.92 -37.66 47.27
C VAL A 4 -54.27 -36.29 47.54
N THR A 5 -52.98 -36.32 47.74
CA THR A 5 -52.18 -35.08 47.90
C THR A 5 -51.67 -34.62 46.51
N SER A 6 -52.23 -33.51 46.04
CA SER A 6 -51.74 -32.86 44.80
C SER A 6 -50.49 -32.06 45.06
N VAL A 7 -49.38 -32.45 44.42
CA VAL A 7 -48.16 -31.67 44.37
C VAL A 7 -48.17 -30.72 43.19
N LEU A 8 -48.27 -29.41 43.45
CA LEU A 8 -48.11 -28.36 42.43
C LEU A 8 -46.62 -28.18 42.14
N LEU A 9 -46.23 -28.55 40.92
CA LEU A 9 -44.85 -28.32 40.41
C LEU A 9 -44.82 -26.92 39.77
N SER A 10 -44.31 -25.94 40.51
CA SER A 10 -44.08 -24.58 39.97
C SER A 10 -42.84 -24.59 39.07
N ALA A 11 -43.07 -24.50 37.75
CA ALA A 11 -42.01 -24.29 36.76
C ALA A 11 -41.48 -22.87 36.86
N VAL A 12 -40.28 -22.69 37.42
CA VAL A 12 -39.55 -21.42 37.32
C VAL A 12 -38.92 -21.33 35.96
N VAL A 13 -39.52 -20.52 35.08
CA VAL A 13 -38.90 -20.13 33.80
C VAL A 13 -37.83 -19.07 34.11
N VAL A 14 -36.58 -19.52 34.17
CA VAL A 14 -35.42 -18.59 34.18
C VAL A 14 -35.24 -18.02 32.79
N CYS A 15 -35.77 -16.82 32.56
CA CYS A 15 -35.43 -16.02 31.40
C CYS A 15 -33.94 -15.64 31.53
N LEU A 16 -33.07 -16.39 30.86
CA LEU A 16 -31.71 -15.95 30.55
C LEU A 16 -31.83 -14.77 29.61
N ALA A 17 -31.99 -13.56 30.17
CA ALA A 17 -31.74 -12.32 29.46
C ALA A 17 -30.26 -12.36 29.03
N SER A 18 -30.02 -12.76 27.78
CA SER A 18 -28.76 -12.57 27.13
C SER A 18 -28.48 -11.06 27.12
N CYS A 19 -27.79 -10.57 28.15
CA CYS A 19 -27.17 -9.26 28.12
C CYS A 19 -26.09 -9.32 27.03
N GLY A 20 -26.49 -9.19 25.76
CA GLY A 20 -25.65 -8.74 24.71
C GLY A 20 -25.17 -7.35 25.10
N GLY A 21 -24.03 -7.28 25.78
CA GLY A 21 -23.39 -6.02 26.12
C GLY A 21 -23.13 -5.27 24.82
N THR A 22 -23.97 -4.26 24.53
CA THR A 22 -23.68 -3.20 23.58
C THR A 22 -22.62 -2.29 24.20
N GLY A 23 -21.45 -2.87 24.52
CA GLY A 23 -20.27 -2.08 24.84
C GLY A 23 -20.01 -1.20 23.62
N GLU A 24 -19.91 0.12 23.85
CA GLU A 24 -19.61 1.10 22.80
C GLU A 24 -18.36 0.67 22.03
N TYR A 25 -18.48 0.49 20.72
CA TYR A 25 -17.35 0.14 19.87
C TYR A 25 -16.44 1.37 19.67
N PRO A 26 -15.11 1.20 19.82
CA PRO A 26 -14.38 0.00 20.20
C PRO A 26 -14.21 -0.16 21.72
N ALA A 27 -14.33 -1.40 22.23
CA ALA A 27 -14.12 -1.71 23.65
C ALA A 27 -12.67 -2.10 23.98
N ARG A 28 -11.86 -2.49 22.99
CA ARG A 28 -10.47 -2.99 23.11
C ARG A 28 -9.58 -2.42 22.01
N PRO A 29 -8.23 -2.56 22.10
CA PRO A 29 -7.30 -2.13 21.04
C PRO A 29 -7.59 -2.75 19.68
N LEU A 30 -7.32 -1.99 18.62
CA LEU A 30 -7.35 -2.43 17.23
C LEU A 30 -5.96 -2.85 16.75
N THR A 31 -5.93 -3.64 15.68
CA THR A 31 -4.71 -3.95 14.93
C THR A 31 -4.81 -3.35 13.54
N MET A 32 -3.79 -2.58 13.12
CA MET A 32 -3.62 -2.13 11.74
C MET A 32 -2.52 -2.95 11.07
N VAL A 33 -2.89 -3.78 10.10
CA VAL A 33 -1.95 -4.62 9.35
C VAL A 33 -1.33 -3.83 8.21
N VAL A 34 0.00 -3.94 8.07
CA VAL A 34 0.79 -3.33 6.99
C VAL A 34 1.42 -4.46 6.15
N PRO A 35 1.14 -4.58 4.84
CA PRO A 35 1.61 -5.69 4.01
C PRO A 35 3.08 -5.59 3.59
N TRP A 36 3.80 -4.56 4.03
CA TRP A 36 5.18 -4.26 3.64
C TRP A 36 6.11 -4.10 4.85
N ALA A 37 7.43 -4.08 4.57
CA ALA A 37 8.46 -3.96 5.60
C ALA A 37 8.35 -2.65 6.40
N ALA A 38 8.70 -2.73 7.68
CA ALA A 38 8.83 -1.58 8.55
C ALA A 38 9.84 -0.57 8.00
N GLY A 39 9.58 0.72 8.22
CA GLY A 39 10.42 1.84 7.76
C GLY A 39 10.22 2.25 6.31
N GLY A 40 9.41 1.52 5.53
CA GLY A 40 8.99 1.92 4.18
C GLY A 40 7.84 2.93 4.19
N GLY A 41 7.48 3.44 3.00
CA GLY A 41 6.43 4.45 2.85
C GLY A 41 5.08 4.00 3.39
N THR A 42 4.68 2.77 3.11
CA THR A 42 3.41 2.22 3.60
C THR A 42 3.38 2.13 5.13
N ASP A 43 4.48 1.71 5.77
CA ASP A 43 4.60 1.66 7.23
C ASP A 43 4.53 3.07 7.85
N ALA A 44 5.21 4.04 7.24
CA ALA A 44 5.21 5.42 7.72
C ALA A 44 3.79 6.04 7.68
N VAL A 45 3.07 5.88 6.57
CA VAL A 45 1.69 6.34 6.42
C VAL A 45 0.74 5.60 7.38
N ALA A 46 0.91 4.28 7.56
CA ALA A 46 0.13 3.49 8.50
C ALA A 46 0.27 3.99 9.95
N ARG A 47 1.49 4.31 10.38
CA ARG A 47 1.75 4.74 11.77
C ARG A 47 1.15 6.11 12.07
N VAL A 48 1.23 7.07 11.17
CA VAL A 48 0.57 8.36 11.40
C VAL A 48 -0.96 8.20 11.41
N MET A 49 -1.53 7.44 10.48
CA MET A 49 -2.97 7.17 10.47
C MET A 49 -3.43 6.40 11.71
N ALA A 50 -2.68 5.39 12.15
CA ALA A 50 -2.99 4.63 13.37
C ALA A 50 -3.03 5.54 14.61
N SER A 51 -2.03 6.42 14.78
CA SER A 51 -1.99 7.38 15.89
C SER A 51 -3.18 8.36 15.88
N LEU A 52 -3.59 8.82 14.70
CA LEU A 52 -4.72 9.73 14.55
C LEU A 52 -6.06 9.01 14.80
N ILE A 53 -6.24 7.82 14.25
CA ILE A 53 -7.42 6.97 14.47
C ILE A 53 -7.52 6.56 15.95
N GLU A 54 -6.40 6.25 16.62
CA GLU A 54 -6.35 5.95 18.06
C GLU A 54 -6.95 7.09 18.89
N ARG A 55 -6.59 8.35 18.58
CA ARG A 55 -7.12 9.53 19.30
C ARG A 55 -8.62 9.73 19.06
N ASP A 56 -9.09 9.48 17.84
CA ASP A 56 -10.51 9.58 17.52
C ASP A 56 -11.34 8.48 18.20
N LEU A 57 -10.84 7.24 18.17
CA LEU A 57 -11.52 6.08 18.75
C LEU A 57 -11.35 5.95 20.27
N GLY A 58 -10.36 6.62 20.86
CA GLY A 58 -10.04 6.49 22.30
C GLY A 58 -9.49 5.10 22.70
N LYS A 59 -9.00 4.33 21.75
CA LYS A 59 -8.40 2.99 21.96
C LYS A 59 -7.14 2.82 21.13
N PRO A 60 -6.10 2.15 21.64
CA PRO A 60 -4.86 1.90 20.93
C PRO A 60 -5.08 1.25 19.55
N VAL A 61 -4.31 1.69 18.54
CA VAL A 61 -4.25 1.10 17.22
C VAL A 61 -2.83 0.59 16.95
N ASN A 62 -2.63 -0.71 17.15
CA ASN A 62 -1.32 -1.36 17.06
C ASN A 62 -0.97 -1.66 15.59
N VAL A 63 0.12 -1.10 15.09
CA VAL A 63 0.61 -1.37 13.74
C VAL A 63 1.46 -2.63 13.71
N VAL A 64 1.11 -3.57 12.82
CA VAL A 64 1.81 -4.85 12.65
C VAL A 64 2.18 -5.06 11.19
N ASN A 65 3.47 -5.19 10.90
CA ASN A 65 3.96 -5.50 9.55
C ASN A 65 3.85 -7.01 9.26
N ARG A 66 3.17 -7.38 8.16
CA ARG A 66 3.02 -8.77 7.69
C ARG A 66 3.45 -8.84 6.24
N THR A 67 4.72 -9.12 6.02
CA THR A 67 5.35 -9.16 4.69
C THR A 67 5.31 -10.55 4.06
N GLY A 68 5.48 -10.62 2.74
CA GLY A 68 5.64 -11.85 1.97
C GLY A 68 4.64 -11.99 0.83
N GLY A 69 5.03 -12.80 -0.18
CA GLY A 69 4.18 -13.13 -1.32
C GLY A 69 3.70 -11.90 -2.12
N SER A 70 4.57 -10.92 -2.36
CA SER A 70 4.19 -9.67 -3.05
C SER A 70 3.08 -8.88 -2.35
N GLY A 71 3.00 -8.95 -1.01
CA GLY A 71 1.94 -8.34 -0.21
C GLY A 71 0.76 -9.27 0.11
N VAL A 72 0.72 -10.48 -0.47
CA VAL A 72 -0.38 -11.45 -0.23
C VAL A 72 -0.56 -11.76 1.25
N VAL A 73 0.53 -12.00 2.00
CA VAL A 73 0.45 -12.38 3.41
C VAL A 73 -0.27 -11.31 4.25
N GLY A 74 0.05 -10.04 4.04
CA GLY A 74 -0.59 -8.93 4.76
C GLY A 74 -2.05 -8.75 4.34
N HIS A 75 -2.34 -8.66 3.04
CA HIS A 75 -3.71 -8.50 2.54
C HIS A 75 -4.58 -9.71 2.92
N GLN A 76 -4.07 -10.94 2.83
CA GLN A 76 -4.80 -12.15 3.28
C GLN A 76 -5.10 -12.09 4.78
N SER A 77 -4.17 -11.58 5.58
CA SER A 77 -4.36 -11.41 7.03
C SER A 77 -5.46 -10.40 7.37
N ILE A 78 -5.64 -9.36 6.55
CA ILE A 78 -6.74 -8.42 6.69
C ILE A 78 -8.05 -9.10 6.26
N ALA A 79 -8.09 -9.67 5.04
CA ALA A 79 -9.31 -10.26 4.48
C ALA A 79 -9.87 -11.42 5.30
N ALA A 80 -9.00 -12.24 5.93
CA ALA A 80 -9.37 -13.41 6.72
C ALA A 80 -9.70 -13.09 8.19
N ALA A 81 -9.52 -11.84 8.63
CA ALA A 81 -9.84 -11.46 10.01
C ALA A 81 -11.36 -11.45 10.25
N ALA A 82 -11.76 -11.55 11.52
CA ALA A 82 -13.16 -11.41 11.89
C ALA A 82 -13.69 -10.02 11.49
N PRO A 83 -14.90 -9.92 10.91
CA PRO A 83 -15.49 -8.64 10.52
C PRO A 83 -16.12 -7.91 11.73
N ASP A 84 -15.35 -7.78 12.79
CA ASP A 84 -15.74 -7.17 14.07
C ASP A 84 -15.14 -5.77 14.29
N GLY A 85 -14.41 -5.24 13.28
CA GLY A 85 -13.80 -3.93 13.29
C GLY A 85 -12.48 -3.81 14.07
N TYR A 86 -12.00 -4.87 14.71
CA TYR A 86 -10.75 -4.83 15.47
C TYR A 86 -9.49 -5.14 14.65
N THR A 87 -9.66 -5.54 13.40
CA THR A 87 -8.58 -5.62 12.42
C THR A 87 -8.91 -4.74 11.24
N ILE A 88 -8.08 -3.76 11.00
CA ILE A 88 -8.06 -2.93 9.78
C ILE A 88 -6.67 -3.05 9.16
N GLY A 89 -6.47 -2.51 7.97
CA GLY A 89 -5.13 -2.52 7.39
C GLY A 89 -4.98 -1.56 6.22
N ILE A 90 -3.74 -1.37 5.84
CA ILE A 90 -3.44 -0.65 4.62
C ILE A 90 -3.66 -1.58 3.42
N ILE A 91 -4.54 -1.16 2.53
CA ILE A 91 -4.72 -1.78 1.22
C ILE A 91 -3.85 -1.00 0.23
N THR A 92 -2.99 -1.71 -0.49
CA THR A 92 -2.07 -1.11 -1.45
C THR A 92 -2.40 -1.53 -2.88
N VAL A 93 -1.84 -0.81 -3.84
CA VAL A 93 -2.07 -1.01 -5.27
C VAL A 93 -1.86 -2.46 -5.73
N GLU A 94 -1.05 -3.23 -5.01
CA GLU A 94 -0.78 -4.63 -5.34
C GLU A 94 -2.01 -5.53 -5.26
N ILE A 95 -3.08 -5.12 -4.54
CA ILE A 95 -4.35 -5.86 -4.55
C ILE A 95 -4.93 -5.98 -5.96
N ALA A 96 -4.65 -5.01 -6.83
CA ALA A 96 -5.03 -4.98 -8.24
C ALA A 96 -4.05 -5.72 -9.15
N MET A 97 -3.06 -6.44 -8.59
CA MET A 97 -1.95 -7.04 -9.35
C MET A 97 -1.70 -8.49 -8.99
N MET A 98 -1.84 -8.86 -7.70
CA MET A 98 -1.45 -10.18 -7.17
C MET A 98 -2.20 -11.34 -7.81
N HIS A 99 -3.50 -11.18 -8.08
CA HIS A 99 -4.33 -12.24 -8.67
C HIS A 99 -4.02 -12.43 -10.17
N HIS A 100 -3.63 -11.38 -10.89
CA HIS A 100 -3.15 -11.50 -12.28
C HIS A 100 -1.85 -12.31 -12.38
N GLN A 101 -1.05 -12.34 -11.31
CA GLN A 101 0.14 -13.18 -11.21
C GLN A 101 -0.17 -14.62 -10.77
N GLY A 102 -1.42 -14.94 -10.45
CA GLY A 102 -1.82 -16.23 -9.88
C GLY A 102 -1.31 -16.48 -8.46
N LEU A 103 -0.98 -15.43 -7.71
CA LEU A 103 -0.48 -15.54 -6.33
C LEU A 103 -1.60 -15.67 -5.29
N THR A 104 -2.80 -15.20 -5.61
CA THR A 104 -3.97 -15.20 -4.73
C THR A 104 -5.25 -15.06 -5.55
N THR A 105 -6.40 -15.25 -4.92
CA THR A 105 -7.71 -14.91 -5.47
C THR A 105 -8.27 -13.61 -4.90
N LEU A 106 -7.51 -12.90 -4.03
CA LEU A 106 -7.94 -11.64 -3.46
C LEU A 106 -7.99 -10.55 -4.53
N THR A 107 -9.04 -9.74 -4.46
CA THR A 107 -9.24 -8.51 -5.23
C THR A 107 -9.69 -7.39 -4.31
N GLY A 108 -9.89 -6.18 -4.83
CA GLY A 108 -10.46 -5.07 -4.05
C GLY A 108 -11.81 -5.41 -3.40
N GLU A 109 -12.59 -6.30 -4.02
CA GLU A 109 -13.88 -6.76 -3.49
C GLU A 109 -13.78 -7.66 -2.25
N SER A 110 -12.57 -8.10 -1.89
CA SER A 110 -12.32 -8.89 -0.69
C SER A 110 -12.35 -8.06 0.60
N PHE A 111 -12.50 -6.73 0.49
CA PHE A 111 -12.41 -5.79 1.59
C PHE A 111 -13.63 -4.88 1.67
N THR A 112 -13.85 -4.32 2.87
CA THR A 112 -14.69 -3.14 3.09
C THR A 112 -13.79 -1.92 2.99
N PRO A 113 -13.93 -1.05 1.96
CA PRO A 113 -13.12 0.17 1.85
C PRO A 113 -13.52 1.19 2.91
N LEU A 114 -12.54 1.80 3.55
CA LEU A 114 -12.76 2.84 4.57
C LEU A 114 -12.32 4.23 4.08
N GLY A 115 -11.39 4.30 3.13
CA GLY A 115 -10.97 5.53 2.47
C GLY A 115 -9.62 5.39 1.77
N LEU A 116 -9.47 6.05 0.61
CA LEU A 116 -8.20 6.29 -0.06
C LEU A 116 -7.52 7.47 0.61
N ILE A 117 -6.23 7.37 0.93
CA ILE A 117 -5.55 8.38 1.75
C ILE A 117 -4.29 8.96 1.11
N ASN A 118 -3.68 8.26 0.14
CA ASN A 118 -2.38 8.65 -0.41
C ASN A 118 -2.23 8.20 -1.87
N TYR A 119 -1.47 8.96 -2.64
CA TYR A 119 -0.92 8.58 -3.94
C TYR A 119 0.49 9.12 -4.06
N ASP A 120 1.45 8.28 -4.49
CA ASP A 120 2.83 8.66 -4.75
C ASP A 120 3.25 8.18 -6.14
N ALA A 121 3.74 9.08 -6.97
CA ALA A 121 4.34 8.73 -8.24
C ALA A 121 5.68 7.98 -8.05
N ALA A 122 5.97 7.07 -8.97
CA ALA A 122 7.28 6.44 -9.06
C ALA A 122 8.34 7.46 -9.53
N ALA A 123 9.56 7.27 -9.06
CA ALA A 123 10.72 7.99 -9.57
C ALA A 123 11.89 7.00 -9.70
N ILE A 124 12.85 7.27 -10.55
CA ILE A 124 13.98 6.38 -10.82
C ILE A 124 15.18 6.83 -9.99
N GLN A 125 15.48 6.07 -8.94
CA GLN A 125 16.61 6.32 -8.05
C GLN A 125 17.80 5.44 -8.43
N VAL A 126 18.99 6.05 -8.31
CA VAL A 126 20.29 5.41 -8.50
C VAL A 126 21.26 5.90 -7.42
N ARG A 127 22.38 5.23 -7.21
CA ARG A 127 23.42 5.76 -6.30
C ARG A 127 23.90 7.14 -6.77
N ALA A 128 24.23 8.00 -5.83
CA ALA A 128 24.70 9.35 -6.15
C ALA A 128 25.99 9.35 -7.00
N ASP A 129 26.87 8.37 -6.80
CA ASP A 129 28.15 8.19 -7.51
C ASP A 129 28.03 7.39 -8.82
N ALA A 130 26.81 6.98 -9.23
CA ALA A 130 26.62 6.29 -10.49
C ALA A 130 27.06 7.17 -11.67
N SER A 131 27.67 6.55 -12.70
CA SER A 131 28.24 7.24 -13.86
C SER A 131 27.20 7.94 -14.73
N TYR A 132 25.96 7.40 -14.79
CA TYR A 132 24.86 8.04 -15.49
C TYR A 132 24.26 9.18 -14.65
N GLN A 133 24.10 10.36 -15.29
CA GLN A 133 23.63 11.57 -14.63
C GLN A 133 22.16 11.90 -14.95
N THR A 134 21.64 11.38 -16.07
CA THR A 134 20.29 11.60 -16.56
C THR A 134 19.57 10.25 -16.77
N LEU A 135 18.24 10.31 -16.90
CA LEU A 135 17.46 9.13 -17.31
C LEU A 135 17.88 8.63 -18.70
N GLY A 136 18.23 9.55 -19.62
CA GLY A 136 18.73 9.20 -20.95
C GLY A 136 20.04 8.40 -20.89
N ASP A 137 21.01 8.80 -20.04
CA ASP A 137 22.26 8.08 -19.86
C ASP A 137 22.00 6.67 -19.30
N LEU A 138 21.08 6.55 -18.33
CA LEU A 138 20.69 5.26 -17.78
C LEU A 138 20.08 4.35 -18.86
N ILE A 139 19.16 4.86 -19.68
CA ILE A 139 18.52 4.10 -20.78
C ILE A 139 19.57 3.64 -21.80
N GLN A 140 20.53 4.48 -22.16
CA GLN A 140 21.64 4.09 -23.05
C GLN A 140 22.53 3.01 -22.42
N THR A 141 22.81 3.15 -21.12
CA THR A 141 23.60 2.15 -20.37
C THR A 141 22.88 0.79 -20.33
N ILE A 142 21.57 0.78 -20.11
CA ILE A 142 20.76 -0.45 -20.15
C ILE A 142 20.84 -1.10 -21.54
N ARG A 143 20.72 -0.32 -22.62
CA ARG A 143 20.81 -0.85 -24.02
C ARG A 143 22.17 -1.48 -24.31
N SER A 144 23.26 -0.85 -23.86
CA SER A 144 24.62 -1.31 -24.13
C SER A 144 25.11 -2.42 -23.19
N SER A 145 24.45 -2.62 -22.05
CA SER A 145 24.86 -3.50 -20.95
C SER A 145 23.77 -4.52 -20.58
N ALA A 146 23.06 -5.06 -21.57
CA ALA A 146 21.93 -5.98 -21.34
C ALA A 146 22.26 -7.10 -20.33
N GLY A 147 21.39 -7.26 -19.33
CA GLY A 147 21.51 -8.25 -18.27
C GLY A 147 22.57 -7.99 -17.20
N LYS A 148 23.29 -6.85 -17.25
CA LYS A 148 24.31 -6.50 -16.23
C LYS A 148 23.75 -5.66 -15.09
N LEU A 149 22.74 -4.82 -15.36
CA LEU A 149 22.15 -3.99 -14.34
C LEU A 149 21.05 -4.73 -13.56
N LYS A 150 20.98 -4.45 -12.27
CA LYS A 150 20.00 -4.99 -11.35
C LYS A 150 19.09 -3.88 -10.83
N ALA A 151 17.81 -4.19 -10.68
CA ALA A 151 16.85 -3.29 -10.06
C ALA A 151 16.11 -4.00 -8.93
N SER A 152 15.64 -3.22 -7.96
CA SER A 152 14.84 -3.70 -6.82
C SER A 152 13.80 -2.63 -6.43
N GLY A 153 12.91 -2.93 -5.50
CA GLY A 153 11.89 -1.97 -5.03
C GLY A 153 10.79 -2.66 -4.24
N THR A 154 10.12 -3.60 -4.88
CA THR A 154 9.11 -4.48 -4.28
C THR A 154 9.40 -5.93 -4.69
N ALA A 155 8.49 -6.85 -4.36
CA ALA A 155 8.52 -8.19 -4.92
C ALA A 155 8.36 -8.16 -6.45
N GLN A 156 8.71 -9.25 -7.11
CA GLN A 156 8.52 -9.37 -8.55
C GLN A 156 7.04 -9.19 -8.93
N GLY A 157 6.78 -8.40 -9.98
CA GLY A 157 5.43 -8.05 -10.41
C GLY A 157 4.71 -7.06 -9.49
N GLY A 158 5.37 -6.51 -8.45
CA GLY A 158 4.83 -5.41 -7.66
C GLY A 158 4.95 -4.07 -8.38
N ILE A 159 4.35 -3.01 -7.79
CA ILE A 159 4.19 -1.72 -8.48
C ILE A 159 5.51 -1.12 -8.99
N TRP A 160 6.58 -1.19 -8.22
CA TRP A 160 7.86 -0.63 -8.63
C TRP A 160 8.52 -1.45 -9.75
N HIS A 161 8.29 -2.78 -9.78
CA HIS A 161 8.73 -3.60 -10.92
C HIS A 161 7.97 -3.21 -12.20
N VAL A 162 6.65 -3.06 -12.11
CA VAL A 162 5.82 -2.64 -13.25
C VAL A 162 6.20 -1.24 -13.71
N ALA A 163 6.52 -0.32 -12.78
CA ALA A 163 6.95 1.03 -13.14
C ALA A 163 8.21 1.04 -14.02
N LEU A 164 9.22 0.25 -13.66
CA LEU A 164 10.44 0.12 -14.47
C LEU A 164 10.18 -0.66 -15.76
N ALA A 165 9.46 -1.78 -15.68
CA ALA A 165 9.21 -2.64 -16.83
C ALA A 165 8.44 -1.89 -17.93
N GLY A 166 7.41 -1.11 -17.55
CA GLY A 166 6.66 -0.30 -18.50
C GLY A 166 7.49 0.86 -19.08
N LEU A 167 8.35 1.49 -18.28
CA LEU A 167 9.29 2.49 -18.78
C LEU A 167 10.24 1.90 -19.85
N LEU A 168 10.75 0.70 -19.61
CA LEU A 168 11.62 0.02 -20.57
C LEU A 168 10.87 -0.39 -21.84
N ASP A 169 9.65 -0.92 -21.69
CA ASP A 169 8.80 -1.32 -22.83
C ASP A 169 8.48 -0.13 -23.75
N GLU A 170 8.09 1.01 -23.17
CA GLU A 170 7.88 2.28 -23.90
C GLU A 170 9.14 2.74 -24.65
N GLN A 171 10.32 2.40 -24.16
CA GLN A 171 11.59 2.66 -24.80
C GLN A 171 12.03 1.53 -25.76
N GLN A 172 11.15 0.57 -26.05
CA GLN A 172 11.44 -0.60 -26.91
C GLN A 172 12.62 -1.44 -26.40
N ILE A 173 12.76 -1.52 -25.06
CA ILE A 173 13.76 -2.35 -24.40
C ILE A 173 13.02 -3.48 -23.69
N PRO A 174 13.31 -4.75 -23.97
CA PRO A 174 12.69 -5.86 -23.26
C PRO A 174 12.89 -5.70 -21.75
N PRO A 175 11.82 -5.76 -20.91
CA PRO A 175 11.93 -5.56 -19.46
C PRO A 175 12.96 -6.48 -18.79
N ALA A 176 13.14 -7.72 -19.29
CA ALA A 176 14.13 -8.68 -18.82
C ALA A 176 15.61 -8.24 -19.04
N THR A 177 15.85 -7.14 -19.76
CA THR A 177 17.19 -6.55 -19.95
C THR A 177 17.78 -6.05 -18.62
N VAL A 178 16.94 -5.70 -17.65
CA VAL A 178 17.35 -5.37 -16.27
C VAL A 178 16.88 -6.49 -15.34
N GLN A 179 17.83 -7.08 -14.60
CA GLN A 179 17.51 -8.15 -13.67
C GLN A 179 16.76 -7.61 -12.46
N TRP A 180 15.54 -8.08 -12.23
CA TRP A 180 14.79 -7.71 -11.02
C TRP A 180 15.20 -8.56 -9.82
N VAL A 181 15.58 -7.90 -8.73
CA VAL A 181 15.90 -8.51 -7.43
C VAL A 181 14.73 -8.24 -6.48
N PRO A 182 13.92 -9.24 -6.12
CA PRO A 182 12.76 -9.03 -5.28
C PRO A 182 13.13 -8.52 -3.88
N SER A 183 12.31 -7.59 -3.33
CA SER A 183 12.46 -7.04 -2.00
C SER A 183 11.12 -7.04 -1.25
N SER A 184 11.15 -7.01 0.08
CA SER A 184 9.96 -6.88 0.94
C SER A 184 9.42 -5.44 1.03
N GLY A 185 9.93 -4.52 0.23
CA GLY A 185 9.51 -3.12 0.14
C GLY A 185 10.66 -2.19 -0.21
N SER A 186 10.35 -0.89 -0.37
CA SER A 186 11.31 0.12 -0.82
C SER A 186 12.46 0.34 0.16
N ALA A 187 12.21 0.28 1.48
CA ALA A 187 13.26 0.56 2.46
C ALA A 187 14.44 -0.42 2.35
N PRO A 188 14.28 -1.75 2.38
CA PRO A 188 15.40 -2.67 2.19
C PRO A 188 16.01 -2.56 0.79
N ALA A 189 15.22 -2.30 -0.27
CA ALA A 189 15.74 -2.11 -1.62
C ALA A 189 16.66 -0.88 -1.73
N LEU A 190 16.31 0.23 -1.09
CA LEU A 190 17.11 1.45 -1.06
C LEU A 190 18.42 1.27 -0.27
N LEU A 191 18.39 0.48 0.80
CA LEU A 191 19.62 0.11 1.52
C LEU A 191 20.54 -0.74 0.64
N ASP A 192 19.99 -1.68 -0.10
CA ASP A 192 20.72 -2.51 -1.06
C ASP A 192 21.31 -1.68 -2.21
N LEU A 193 20.56 -0.66 -2.69
CA LEU A 193 21.05 0.33 -3.66
C LEU A 193 22.31 1.06 -3.13
N VAL A 194 22.24 1.59 -1.90
CA VAL A 194 23.37 2.31 -1.30
C VAL A 194 24.56 1.39 -1.08
N ALA A 195 24.32 0.12 -0.74
CA ALA A 195 25.37 -0.91 -0.59
C ALA A 195 25.94 -1.40 -1.93
N GLY A 196 25.34 -1.06 -3.07
CA GLY A 196 25.78 -1.48 -4.40
C GLY A 196 25.34 -2.90 -4.79
N GLY A 197 24.38 -3.50 -4.07
CA GLY A 197 23.79 -4.79 -4.42
C GLY A 197 22.86 -4.72 -5.61
N VAL A 198 22.26 -3.56 -5.85
CA VAL A 198 21.46 -3.21 -7.04
C VAL A 198 21.86 -1.84 -7.58
N ASP A 199 21.48 -1.55 -8.83
CA ASP A 199 21.86 -0.33 -9.54
C ASP A 199 20.72 0.70 -9.61
N ILE A 200 19.48 0.22 -9.61
CA ILE A 200 18.26 1.01 -9.83
C ILE A 200 17.22 0.63 -8.78
N VAL A 201 16.58 1.62 -8.18
CA VAL A 201 15.38 1.43 -7.37
C VAL A 201 14.29 2.37 -7.85
N PRO A 202 13.29 1.88 -8.61
CA PRO A 202 12.07 2.62 -8.81
C PRO A 202 11.33 2.70 -7.47
N GLY A 203 10.83 3.88 -7.13
CA GLY A 203 10.14 4.10 -5.86
C GLY A 203 9.67 5.55 -5.77
N SER A 204 8.95 5.94 -4.73
CA SER A 204 8.57 7.34 -4.59
C SER A 204 9.74 8.20 -4.06
N HIS A 205 9.70 9.50 -4.37
CA HIS A 205 10.63 10.47 -3.78
C HIS A 205 10.55 10.49 -2.24
N ALA A 206 9.34 10.35 -1.69
CA ALA A 206 9.14 10.32 -0.24
C ALA A 206 9.86 9.15 0.43
N GLU A 207 9.85 7.97 -0.20
CA GLU A 207 10.55 6.78 0.31
C GLU A 207 12.07 6.93 0.27
N ALA A 208 12.60 7.60 -0.76
CA ALA A 208 14.03 7.80 -0.96
C ALA A 208 14.57 9.08 -0.28
N ARG A 209 13.71 9.95 0.24
CA ARG A 209 14.04 11.31 0.69
C ARG A 209 15.27 11.39 1.58
N SER A 210 15.32 10.60 2.65
CA SER A 210 16.43 10.65 3.60
C SER A 210 17.79 10.32 2.97
N LEU A 211 17.80 9.46 1.95
CA LEU A 211 19.01 9.08 1.24
C LEU A 211 19.38 10.08 0.14
N ILE A 212 18.38 10.73 -0.48
CA ILE A 212 18.59 11.83 -1.44
C ILE A 212 19.17 13.04 -0.70
N ASP A 213 18.54 13.46 0.40
CA ASP A 213 18.98 14.60 1.22
C ASP A 213 20.37 14.36 1.84
N ALA A 214 20.71 13.10 2.14
CA ALA A 214 22.05 12.69 2.59
C ALA A 214 23.10 12.57 1.45
N GLY A 215 22.72 12.83 0.19
CA GLY A 215 23.61 12.72 -0.97
C GLY A 215 24.08 11.28 -1.26
N LYS A 216 23.35 10.25 -0.81
CA LYS A 216 23.67 8.83 -1.08
C LYS A 216 23.00 8.31 -2.34
N VAL A 217 21.85 8.88 -2.68
CA VAL A 217 21.01 8.52 -3.81
C VAL A 217 20.67 9.79 -4.59
N LYS A 218 20.53 9.68 -5.90
CA LYS A 218 19.98 10.74 -6.76
C LYS A 218 18.78 10.17 -7.53
N SER A 219 17.81 11.05 -7.82
CA SER A 219 16.66 10.72 -8.66
C SER A 219 16.89 11.27 -10.07
N LEU A 220 16.69 10.43 -11.08
CA LEU A 220 16.93 10.80 -12.48
C LEU A 220 15.70 11.36 -13.17
N ALA A 221 14.51 10.87 -12.80
CA ALA A 221 13.23 11.37 -13.28
C ALA A 221 12.08 10.87 -12.39
N VAL A 222 10.94 11.55 -12.47
CA VAL A 222 9.65 11.11 -11.91
C VAL A 222 8.73 10.61 -13.04
N LEU A 223 8.01 9.51 -12.79
CA LEU A 223 7.05 8.92 -13.72
C LEU A 223 5.65 9.51 -13.46
N ASP A 224 5.54 10.81 -13.64
CA ASP A 224 4.32 11.60 -13.48
C ASP A 224 4.22 12.67 -14.56
N GLU A 225 3.04 13.26 -14.74
CA GLU A 225 2.80 14.35 -15.66
C GLU A 225 3.50 15.64 -15.21
N GLN A 226 3.69 15.83 -13.90
CA GLN A 226 4.31 16.99 -13.29
C GLN A 226 5.54 16.62 -12.45
N PRO A 227 6.55 17.50 -12.39
CA PRO A 227 7.64 17.33 -11.44
C PRO A 227 7.14 17.24 -10.00
N SER A 228 7.86 16.50 -9.17
CA SER A 228 7.56 16.42 -7.74
C SER A 228 7.76 17.78 -7.06
N SER A 229 6.81 18.20 -6.24
CA SER A 229 6.96 19.42 -5.42
C SER A 229 8.13 19.33 -4.44
N LEU A 230 8.51 18.12 -4.02
CA LEU A 230 9.64 17.89 -3.13
C LEU A 230 10.99 18.09 -3.83
N TYR A 231 11.09 17.71 -5.09
CA TYR A 231 12.31 17.85 -5.91
C TYR A 231 11.94 18.43 -7.29
N PRO A 232 11.63 19.75 -7.36
CA PRO A 232 11.14 20.38 -8.58
C PRO A 232 12.18 20.41 -9.71
N ASN A 233 13.46 20.22 -9.38
CA ASN A 233 14.55 20.15 -10.35
C ASN A 233 14.72 18.74 -10.97
N VAL A 234 14.05 17.72 -10.45
CA VAL A 234 14.03 16.39 -11.06
C VAL A 234 12.99 16.39 -12.16
N PRO A 235 13.38 16.14 -13.42
CA PRO A 235 12.45 16.21 -14.56
C PRO A 235 11.42 15.08 -14.49
N THR A 236 10.31 15.25 -15.21
CA THR A 236 9.44 14.11 -15.54
C THR A 236 10.12 13.23 -16.58
N ALA A 237 9.70 11.97 -16.69
CA ALA A 237 10.20 11.08 -17.72
C ALA A 237 9.89 11.63 -19.13
N GLN A 238 8.77 12.34 -19.30
CA GLN A 238 8.43 13.02 -20.54
C GLN A 238 9.44 14.11 -20.88
N GLN A 239 9.82 14.95 -19.93
CA GLN A 239 10.84 15.99 -20.11
C GLN A 239 12.22 15.41 -20.39
N ALA A 240 12.56 14.29 -19.74
CA ALA A 240 13.89 13.68 -19.83
C ALA A 240 14.12 12.87 -21.11
N ILE A 241 13.14 12.10 -21.56
CA ILE A 241 13.29 11.13 -22.68
C ILE A 241 12.06 11.03 -23.59
N GLY A 242 11.05 11.91 -23.45
CA GLY A 242 9.88 11.99 -24.34
C GLY A 242 8.82 10.90 -24.13
N THR A 243 8.90 10.08 -23.09
CA THR A 243 7.87 9.06 -22.79
C THR A 243 6.71 9.64 -22.00
N THR A 244 5.48 9.20 -22.30
CA THR A 244 4.27 9.55 -21.53
C THR A 244 3.95 8.53 -20.43
N TRP A 245 4.81 7.53 -20.20
CA TRP A 245 4.60 6.53 -19.18
C TRP A 245 4.58 7.15 -17.79
N THR A 246 3.46 7.01 -17.12
CA THR A 246 3.27 7.41 -15.72
C THR A 246 2.91 6.19 -14.88
N MET A 247 3.40 6.13 -13.66
CA MET A 247 3.11 5.05 -12.73
C MET A 247 3.29 5.52 -11.29
N GLY A 248 2.45 5.00 -10.40
CA GLY A 248 2.53 5.32 -8.97
C GLY A 248 1.79 4.32 -8.12
N THR A 249 1.99 4.46 -6.82
CA THR A 249 1.30 3.65 -5.81
C THR A 249 0.22 4.48 -5.13
N TRP A 250 -0.88 3.82 -4.78
CA TRP A 250 -1.88 4.39 -3.89
C TRP A 250 -1.99 3.53 -2.63
N ARG A 251 -2.44 4.17 -1.55
CA ARG A 251 -2.72 3.51 -0.28
C ARG A 251 -4.07 3.96 0.24
N GLY A 252 -4.86 3.02 0.70
CA GLY A 252 -6.09 3.28 1.43
C GLY A 252 -6.20 2.41 2.66
N ILE A 253 -7.19 2.68 3.49
CA ILE A 253 -7.52 1.85 4.65
C ILE A 253 -8.71 0.99 4.30
N GLY A 254 -8.60 -0.29 4.62
CA GLY A 254 -9.68 -1.27 4.46
C GLY A 254 -9.80 -2.18 5.67
N ALA A 255 -10.90 -2.90 5.70
CA ALA A 255 -11.23 -3.87 6.74
C ALA A 255 -11.71 -5.18 6.08
N PRO A 256 -11.89 -6.28 6.84
CA PRO A 256 -12.52 -7.47 6.31
C PRO A 256 -13.89 -7.16 5.70
N LYS A 257 -14.29 -7.92 4.70
CA LYS A 257 -15.61 -7.79 4.09
C LYS A 257 -16.73 -8.04 5.10
N ASN A 258 -17.89 -7.39 4.91
CA ASN A 258 -19.10 -7.58 5.70
C ASN A 258 -18.99 -7.05 7.15
N LEU A 259 -18.38 -5.90 7.37
CA LEU A 259 -18.46 -5.22 8.66
C LEU A 259 -19.92 -4.91 9.03
N PRO A 260 -20.31 -5.00 10.32
CA PRO A 260 -21.58 -4.45 10.78
C PRO A 260 -21.64 -2.93 10.51
N GLY A 261 -22.78 -2.44 9.97
CA GLY A 261 -22.90 -1.06 9.48
C GLY A 261 -22.55 0.02 10.49
N ALA A 262 -22.88 -0.17 11.78
CA ALA A 262 -22.51 0.80 12.84
C ALA A 262 -20.99 0.86 13.05
N ILE A 263 -20.28 -0.27 13.00
CA ILE A 263 -18.82 -0.36 13.10
C ILE A 263 -18.17 0.25 11.88
N GLU A 264 -18.67 -0.08 10.70
CA GLU A 264 -18.20 0.48 9.44
C GLU A 264 -18.30 2.00 9.42
N THR A 265 -19.46 2.55 9.77
CA THR A 265 -19.67 4.00 9.87
C THR A 265 -18.69 4.64 10.84
N ARG A 266 -18.49 4.06 12.04
CA ARG A 266 -17.56 4.58 13.04
C ARG A 266 -16.10 4.60 12.55
N LEU A 267 -15.67 3.53 11.85
CA LEU A 267 -14.33 3.44 11.27
C LEU A 267 -14.14 4.43 10.11
N ARG A 268 -15.11 4.55 9.19
CA ARG A 268 -15.09 5.53 8.09
C ARG A 268 -14.91 6.95 8.62
N THR A 269 -15.70 7.31 9.64
CA THR A 269 -15.59 8.62 10.31
C THR A 269 -14.20 8.83 10.91
N ALA A 270 -13.65 7.85 11.62
CA ALA A 270 -12.32 7.96 12.23
C ALA A 270 -11.20 8.10 11.17
N VAL A 271 -11.29 7.37 10.06
CA VAL A 271 -10.35 7.48 8.93
C VAL A 271 -10.44 8.86 8.27
N GLN A 272 -11.65 9.38 8.06
CA GLN A 272 -11.86 10.70 7.47
C GLN A 272 -11.29 11.80 8.38
N HIS A 273 -11.63 11.81 9.68
CA HIS A 273 -11.11 12.78 10.65
C HIS A 273 -9.56 12.73 10.70
N ALA A 274 -8.98 11.52 10.69
CA ALA A 274 -7.52 11.36 10.66
C ALA A 274 -6.92 12.00 9.40
N TYR A 275 -7.49 11.75 8.23
CA TYR A 275 -7.06 12.34 6.96
C TYR A 275 -7.19 13.87 6.93
N GLU A 276 -8.32 14.41 7.44
CA GLU A 276 -8.60 15.84 7.47
C GLU A 276 -7.79 16.61 8.52
N SER A 277 -7.08 15.90 9.41
CA SER A 277 -6.29 16.54 10.46
C SER A 277 -5.10 17.32 9.90
N GLN A 278 -4.75 18.43 10.55
CA GLN A 278 -3.56 19.20 10.17
C GLN A 278 -2.29 18.38 10.37
N GLU A 279 -2.25 17.53 11.41
CA GLU A 279 -1.08 16.67 11.69
C GLU A 279 -0.80 15.68 10.57
N TYR A 280 -1.85 15.09 9.96
CA TYR A 280 -1.67 14.24 8.78
C TYR A 280 -1.09 15.02 7.61
N ARG A 281 -1.64 16.19 7.31
CA ARG A 281 -1.15 17.07 6.23
C ARG A 281 0.31 17.46 6.45
N ASP A 282 0.64 17.89 7.66
CA ASP A 282 2.00 18.29 8.02
C ASP A 282 2.99 17.12 7.92
N PHE A 283 2.59 15.94 8.40
CA PHE A 283 3.40 14.73 8.27
C PHE A 283 3.67 14.37 6.82
N MET A 284 2.62 14.34 5.97
CA MET A 284 2.74 14.00 4.56
C MET A 284 3.60 15.01 3.82
N ALA A 285 3.37 16.31 4.02
CA ALA A 285 4.16 17.38 3.42
C ALA A 285 5.63 17.32 3.87
N ASN A 286 5.87 17.18 5.18
CA ASN A 286 7.23 17.09 5.74
C ASN A 286 8.00 15.86 5.27
N ARG A 287 7.32 14.79 4.88
CA ARG A 287 7.93 13.57 4.33
C ARG A 287 7.93 13.57 2.79
N GLY A 288 7.15 14.45 2.16
CA GLY A 288 6.99 14.52 0.70
C GLY A 288 6.07 13.43 0.14
N PHE A 289 5.22 12.85 0.98
CA PHE A 289 4.16 11.96 0.52
C PHE A 289 3.03 12.75 -0.13
N GLY A 290 2.48 12.23 -1.21
CA GLY A 290 1.29 12.78 -1.85
C GLY A 290 0.04 12.58 -0.98
N ILE A 291 -0.85 13.57 -0.98
CA ILE A 291 -2.14 13.50 -0.31
C ILE A 291 -3.21 13.33 -1.37
N ARG A 292 -4.01 12.29 -1.25
CA ARG A 292 -5.18 12.06 -2.10
C ARG A 292 -6.29 11.46 -1.26
N TRP A 293 -7.41 12.16 -1.16
CA TRP A 293 -8.62 11.62 -0.57
C TRP A 293 -9.49 10.96 -1.63
N GLY A 294 -10.06 9.84 -1.26
CA GLY A 294 -11.21 9.22 -1.89
C GLY A 294 -12.08 8.63 -0.79
N ASP A 295 -13.36 8.97 -0.81
CA ASP A 295 -14.31 8.33 0.07
C ASP A 295 -14.37 6.81 -0.19
N PRO A 296 -15.05 6.01 0.63
CA PRO A 296 -15.08 4.57 0.46
C PRO A 296 -15.56 4.11 -0.93
N ASP A 297 -16.52 4.82 -1.53
CA ASP A 297 -17.06 4.48 -2.84
C ASP A 297 -16.07 4.84 -3.96
N GLU A 298 -15.39 5.99 -3.84
CA GLU A 298 -14.30 6.34 -4.74
C GLU A 298 -13.13 5.35 -4.60
N PHE A 299 -12.78 4.96 -3.37
CA PHE A 299 -11.71 3.99 -3.17
C PHE A 299 -12.04 2.62 -3.78
N ALA A 300 -13.29 2.16 -3.68
CA ALA A 300 -13.72 0.95 -4.39
C ALA A 300 -13.58 1.09 -5.92
N ARG A 301 -13.97 2.25 -6.49
CA ARG A 301 -13.79 2.53 -7.93
C ARG A 301 -12.32 2.58 -8.34
N VAL A 302 -11.46 3.17 -7.51
CA VAL A 302 -10.00 3.21 -7.76
C VAL A 302 -9.42 1.80 -7.76
N MET A 303 -9.79 0.94 -6.79
CA MET A 303 -9.34 -0.46 -6.78
C MET A 303 -9.77 -1.20 -8.05
N ALA A 304 -11.04 -1.11 -8.44
CA ALA A 304 -11.57 -1.79 -9.62
C ALA A 304 -10.95 -1.26 -10.94
N GLY A 305 -10.82 0.06 -11.09
CA GLY A 305 -10.22 0.67 -12.27
C GLY A 305 -8.74 0.35 -12.41
N THR A 306 -8.01 0.34 -11.27
CA THR A 306 -6.59 -0.08 -11.26
C THR A 306 -6.45 -1.56 -11.62
N ASP A 307 -7.36 -2.41 -11.15
CA ASP A 307 -7.36 -3.85 -11.46
C ASP A 307 -7.46 -4.08 -12.98
N GLU A 308 -8.43 -3.46 -13.63
CA GLU A 308 -8.60 -3.57 -15.08
C GLU A 308 -7.37 -3.06 -15.84
N GLN A 309 -6.81 -1.92 -15.41
CA GLN A 309 -5.62 -1.33 -16.02
C GLN A 309 -4.39 -2.24 -15.84
N MET A 310 -4.14 -2.71 -14.62
CA MET A 310 -2.98 -3.55 -14.31
C MET A 310 -3.08 -4.91 -14.99
N GLY A 311 -4.27 -5.50 -15.13
CA GLY A 311 -4.45 -6.72 -15.90
C GLY A 311 -3.95 -6.57 -17.34
N LYS A 312 -4.26 -5.45 -18.00
CA LYS A 312 -3.77 -5.16 -19.37
C LYS A 312 -2.26 -4.94 -19.40
N VAL A 313 -1.76 -4.09 -18.51
CA VAL A 313 -0.33 -3.74 -18.43
C VAL A 313 0.53 -4.97 -18.13
N MET A 314 0.18 -5.74 -17.11
CA MET A 314 0.96 -6.91 -16.70
C MET A 314 0.96 -8.01 -17.76
N LYS A 315 -0.15 -8.18 -18.49
CA LYS A 315 -0.21 -9.10 -19.63
C LYS A 315 0.71 -8.65 -20.75
N ALA A 316 0.71 -7.37 -21.10
CA ALA A 316 1.59 -6.80 -22.14
C ALA A 316 3.07 -6.96 -21.77
N LEU A 317 3.41 -6.79 -20.48
CA LEU A 317 4.78 -6.94 -19.96
C LEU A 317 5.20 -8.40 -19.69
N GLY A 318 4.33 -9.38 -19.90
CA GLY A 318 4.62 -10.80 -19.61
C GLY A 318 4.73 -11.11 -18.11
N LEU A 319 4.12 -10.28 -17.25
CA LEU A 319 4.11 -10.43 -15.80
C LEU A 319 2.83 -11.10 -15.28
N ALA A 320 1.78 -11.23 -16.09
CA ALA A 320 0.56 -11.97 -15.80
C ALA A 320 0.74 -13.46 -16.13
N LYS A 321 -0.03 -14.31 -15.42
CA LYS A 321 -0.13 -15.75 -15.70
C LYS A 321 -1.44 -16.08 -16.41
#